data_18c813d4b7d3b2c8f02ec9597754e0c1
#
_entry.id   18c813d4b7d3b2c8f02ec9597754e0c1
#
_cell.length_a   1.000
_cell.length_b   1.000
_cell.length_c   1.000
_cell.angle_alpha   90.00
_cell.angle_beta   90.00
_cell.angle_gamma   90.00
#
_symmetry.space_group_name_H-M   'P 1'
#
loop_
_entity.id
_entity.type
_entity.pdbx_description
1 polymer ?
#
loop_
_entity_poly.entity_id
_entity_poly.type
_entity_poly.pdbx_seq_one_letter_code
_entity_poly.pdbx_strand_id
1 'polypeptide(L)'
;MSSARSRSGSLAVITTPQGLPVSVRIDQSALDKEPAVVADEILRLCRQSAMAAGIRLREQLIASGVERDVVDAMRLPRADDLARAEQLDDHDLDAPASWLRSG
;
A
#
# COMPACT_ATOMS: atom_id res chain seq x y z
N MET A 1 4.71 -2.58 13.41
CA MET A 1 3.79 -3.01 12.33
C MET A 1 3.40 -1.81 11.49
N SER A 2 2.98 -2.05 10.28
CA SER A 2 2.57 -1.01 9.35
C SER A 2 1.11 -1.20 8.97
N SER A 3 0.47 -0.17 8.44
CA SER A 3 -0.93 -0.24 8.06
C SER A 3 -1.20 0.58 6.80
N ALA A 4 -2.29 0.25 6.14
CA ALA A 4 -2.82 1.02 5.04
C ALA A 4 -4.32 0.80 4.98
N ARG A 5 -5.04 1.74 4.40
CA ARG A 5 -6.49 1.57 4.19
C ARG A 5 -6.91 2.19 2.88
N SER A 6 -8.02 1.70 2.36
CA SER A 6 -8.58 2.21 1.13
C SER A 6 -9.05 3.66 1.32
N ARG A 7 -9.20 4.36 0.21
CA ARG A 7 -9.63 5.76 0.20
C ARG A 7 -10.99 5.94 0.86
N SER A 8 -11.90 5.01 0.63
CA SER A 8 -13.22 5.02 1.23
C SER A 8 -13.24 4.59 2.70
N GLY A 9 -12.15 3.97 3.18
CA GLY A 9 -12.08 3.42 4.52
C GLY A 9 -12.76 2.06 4.67
N SER A 10 -13.27 1.47 3.58
CA SER A 10 -13.99 0.20 3.64
C SER A 10 -13.08 -1.00 3.81
N LEU A 11 -11.80 -0.84 3.50
CA LEU A 11 -10.77 -1.86 3.67
C LEU A 11 -9.59 -1.29 4.44
N ALA A 12 -9.07 -2.05 5.37
CA ALA A 12 -7.87 -1.67 6.11
C ALA A 12 -7.04 -2.91 6.38
N VAL A 13 -5.72 -2.76 6.31
CA VAL A 13 -4.79 -3.86 6.60
C VAL A 13 -3.75 -3.40 7.62
N ILE A 14 -3.33 -4.34 8.45
CA ILE A 14 -2.15 -4.20 9.29
C ILE A 14 -1.19 -5.28 8.82
N THR A 15 0.04 -4.90 8.53
CA THR A 15 1.03 -5.83 8.00
C THR A 15 2.31 -5.80 8.80
N THR A 16 3.14 -6.82 8.57
CA THR A 16 4.55 -6.76 8.95
C THR A 16 5.25 -5.72 8.07
N PRO A 17 6.47 -5.30 8.42
CA PRO A 17 7.24 -4.40 7.54
C PRO A 17 7.49 -4.94 6.14
N GLN A 18 7.41 -6.25 5.96
CA GLN A 18 7.58 -6.90 4.66
C GLN A 18 6.28 -6.97 3.85
N GLY A 19 5.17 -6.50 4.41
CA GLY A 19 3.88 -6.49 3.72
C GLY A 19 3.05 -7.75 3.92
N LEU A 20 3.41 -8.62 4.86
CA LEU A 20 2.61 -9.79 5.17
C LEU A 20 1.40 -9.38 6.03
N PRO A 21 0.20 -9.75 5.65
CA PRO A 21 -0.99 -9.34 6.39
C PRO A 21 -1.05 -9.98 7.77
N VAL A 22 -1.26 -9.15 8.78
CA VAL A 22 -1.48 -9.58 10.16
C VAL A 22 -2.96 -9.48 10.49
N SER A 23 -3.61 -8.45 10.00
CA SER A 23 -5.03 -8.21 10.23
C SER A 23 -5.62 -7.52 9.01
N VAL A 24 -6.82 -7.92 8.63
CA VAL A 24 -7.57 -7.31 7.54
C VAL A 24 -8.95 -6.95 8.06
N ARG A 25 -9.35 -5.70 7.88
CA ARG A 25 -10.71 -5.26 8.21
C ARG A 25 -11.45 -4.98 6.91
N ILE A 26 -12.63 -5.57 6.78
CA ILE A 26 -13.48 -5.41 5.61
C ILE A 26 -14.86 -4.94 6.08
N ASP A 27 -15.26 -3.74 5.68
CA ASP A 27 -16.59 -3.26 5.96
C ASP A 27 -17.61 -3.89 5.01
N GLN A 28 -18.85 -3.88 5.42
CA GLN A 28 -19.93 -4.51 4.66
C GLN A 28 -20.04 -3.93 3.24
N SER A 29 -19.76 -2.65 3.06
CA SER A 29 -19.78 -2.03 1.74
C SER A 29 -18.79 -2.65 0.76
N ALA A 30 -17.67 -3.16 1.27
CA ALA A 30 -16.68 -3.84 0.42
C ALA A 30 -17.11 -5.28 0.10
N LEU A 31 -17.93 -5.88 0.93
CA LEU A 31 -18.42 -7.25 0.70
C LEU A 31 -19.39 -7.33 -0.49
N ASP A 32 -19.94 -6.22 -0.92
CA ASP A 32 -20.82 -6.16 -2.10
C ASP A 32 -20.04 -6.21 -3.41
N LYS A 33 -18.72 -6.06 -3.35
CA LYS A 33 -17.86 -6.14 -4.54
C LYS A 33 -17.52 -7.60 -4.85
N GLU A 34 -17.09 -7.84 -6.07
CA GLU A 34 -16.61 -9.15 -6.46
C GLU A 34 -15.39 -9.54 -5.63
N PRO A 35 -15.27 -10.81 -5.20
CA PRO A 35 -14.14 -11.26 -4.39
C PRO A 35 -12.78 -10.98 -5.01
N ALA A 36 -12.64 -11.11 -6.33
CA ALA A 36 -11.38 -10.84 -6.99
C ALA A 36 -10.96 -9.37 -6.87
N VAL A 37 -11.93 -8.45 -6.94
CA VAL A 37 -11.68 -7.01 -6.78
C VAL A 37 -11.21 -6.71 -5.35
N VAL A 38 -11.88 -7.29 -4.38
CA VAL A 38 -11.53 -7.12 -2.96
C VAL A 38 -10.14 -7.66 -2.69
N ALA A 39 -9.82 -8.84 -3.24
CA ALA A 39 -8.49 -9.44 -3.07
C ALA A 39 -7.40 -8.55 -3.67
N ASP A 40 -7.61 -7.98 -4.85
CA ASP A 40 -6.65 -7.07 -5.48
C ASP A 40 -6.44 -5.81 -4.63
N GLU A 41 -7.50 -5.25 -4.09
CA GLU A 41 -7.39 -4.08 -3.21
C GLU A 41 -6.60 -4.40 -1.95
N ILE A 42 -6.84 -5.55 -1.35
CA ILE A 42 -6.10 -5.99 -0.17
C ILE A 42 -4.61 -6.11 -0.48
N LEU A 43 -4.25 -6.71 -1.62
CA LEU A 43 -2.86 -6.84 -2.03
C LEU A 43 -2.20 -5.48 -2.24
N ARG A 44 -2.90 -4.54 -2.87
CA ARG A 44 -2.39 -3.17 -3.06
C ARG A 44 -2.15 -2.49 -1.71
N LEU A 45 -3.08 -2.63 -0.78
CA LEU A 45 -2.93 -2.07 0.56
C LEU A 45 -1.75 -2.69 1.31
N CYS A 46 -1.53 -3.98 1.16
CA CYS A 46 -0.36 -4.65 1.76
C CYS A 46 0.94 -4.08 1.19
N ARG A 47 1.00 -3.82 -0.12
CA ARG A 47 2.18 -3.18 -0.74
C ARG A 47 2.38 -1.77 -0.23
N GLN A 48 1.32 -0.98 -0.14
CA GLN A 48 1.38 0.38 0.39
C GLN A 48 1.85 0.38 1.85
N SER A 49 1.37 -0.56 2.64
CA SER A 49 1.79 -0.72 4.03
C SER A 49 3.28 -1.05 4.13
N ALA A 50 3.78 -1.93 3.25
CA ALA A 50 5.19 -2.26 3.18
C ALA A 50 6.03 -1.05 2.76
N MET A 51 5.55 -0.26 1.79
CA MET A 51 6.22 0.97 1.38
C MET A 51 6.30 1.97 2.53
N ALA A 52 5.22 2.15 3.28
CA ALA A 52 5.20 3.04 4.42
C ALA A 52 6.22 2.61 5.48
N ALA A 53 6.33 1.30 5.72
CA ALA A 53 7.34 0.76 6.63
C ALA A 53 8.76 1.03 6.14
N GLY A 54 9.00 0.87 4.85
CA GLY A 54 10.30 1.14 4.24
C GLY A 54 10.69 2.62 4.33
N ILE A 55 9.73 3.51 4.14
CA ILE A 55 9.94 4.96 4.28
C ILE A 55 10.36 5.28 5.73
N ARG A 56 9.65 4.73 6.70
CA ARG A 56 9.99 4.95 8.11
C ARG A 56 11.38 4.41 8.44
N LEU A 57 11.73 3.23 7.92
CA LEU A 57 13.05 2.67 8.10
C LEU A 57 14.12 3.58 7.52
N ARG A 58 13.90 4.10 6.31
CA ARG A 58 14.80 5.03 5.67
C ARG A 58 15.05 6.26 6.55
N GLU A 59 13.99 6.86 7.06
CA GLU A 59 14.07 8.03 7.93
C GLU A 59 14.82 7.72 9.23
N GLN A 60 14.54 6.57 9.83
CA GLN A 60 15.21 6.12 11.05
C GLN A 60 16.71 5.92 10.84
N LEU A 61 17.10 5.32 9.73
CA LEU A 61 18.51 5.09 9.41
C LEU A 61 19.25 6.41 9.24
N ILE A 62 18.66 7.35 8.51
CA ILE A 62 19.23 8.68 8.31
C ILE A 62 19.36 9.41 9.65
N ALA A 63 18.32 9.37 10.47
CA ALA A 63 18.32 10.00 11.79
C ALA A 63 19.36 9.37 12.73
N SER A 64 19.66 8.08 12.54
CA SER A 64 20.68 7.37 13.33
C SER A 64 22.10 7.64 12.86
N GLY A 65 22.30 8.42 11.81
CA GLY A 65 23.61 8.77 11.31
C GLY A 65 24.16 7.86 10.21
N VAL A 66 23.34 6.98 9.68
CA VAL A 66 23.74 6.16 8.51
C VAL A 66 23.85 7.07 7.30
N GLU A 67 24.96 6.96 6.57
CA GLU A 67 25.18 7.80 5.40
C GLU A 67 24.14 7.57 4.32
N ARG A 68 23.72 8.65 3.66
CA ARG A 68 22.70 8.59 2.63
C ARG A 68 23.04 7.63 1.49
N ASP A 69 24.31 7.54 1.13
CA ASP A 69 24.78 6.63 0.09
C ASP A 69 24.45 5.18 0.43
N VAL A 70 24.65 4.82 1.69
CA VAL A 70 24.34 3.47 2.19
C VAL A 70 22.84 3.22 2.16
N VAL A 71 22.06 4.20 2.63
CA VAL A 71 20.60 4.10 2.65
C VAL A 71 20.05 4.00 1.22
N ASP A 72 20.58 4.81 0.29
CA ASP A 72 20.16 4.78 -1.11
C ASP A 72 20.48 3.44 -1.76
N ALA A 73 21.60 2.81 -1.40
CA ALA A 73 21.97 1.51 -1.90
C ALA A 73 21.01 0.41 -1.45
N MET A 74 20.31 0.58 -0.36
CA MET A 74 19.28 -0.36 0.11
C MET A 74 18.00 -0.32 -0.71
N ARG A 75 17.83 0.71 -1.53
CA ARG A 75 16.66 0.89 -2.41
C ARG A 75 15.34 0.89 -1.67
N LEU A 76 15.33 1.49 -0.48
CA LEU A 76 14.11 1.65 0.29
C LEU A 76 13.16 2.63 -0.39
N PRO A 77 11.84 2.43 -0.28
CA PRO A 77 10.88 3.36 -0.86
C PRO A 77 11.00 4.75 -0.26
N ARG A 78 10.65 5.73 -1.06
CA ARG A 78 10.59 7.15 -0.66
C ARG A 78 9.13 7.61 -0.62
N ALA A 79 8.90 8.73 0.04
CA ALA A 79 7.54 9.27 0.16
C ALA A 79 6.85 9.47 -1.18
N ASP A 80 7.58 9.94 -2.20
CA ASP A 80 7.01 10.11 -3.55
C ASP A 80 6.67 8.79 -4.22
N ASP A 81 7.38 7.71 -3.92
CA ASP A 81 7.04 6.39 -4.45
C ASP A 81 5.69 5.94 -3.90
N LEU A 82 5.45 6.15 -2.60
CA LEU A 82 4.17 5.82 -1.98
C LEU A 82 3.06 6.68 -2.54
N ALA A 83 3.27 7.98 -2.66
CA ALA A 83 2.29 8.91 -3.21
C ALA A 83 1.92 8.52 -4.64
N ARG A 84 2.89 8.12 -5.43
CA ARG A 84 2.67 7.67 -6.81
C ARG A 84 1.87 6.37 -6.86
N ALA A 85 2.19 5.42 -5.98
CA ALA A 85 1.45 4.16 -5.88
C ALA A 85 0.00 4.41 -5.47
N GLU A 86 -0.23 5.28 -4.50
CA GLU A 86 -1.58 5.64 -4.07
C GLU A 86 -2.37 6.31 -5.19
N GLN A 87 -1.74 7.19 -5.96
CA GLN A 87 -2.36 7.83 -7.11
C GLN A 87 -2.76 6.83 -8.19
N LEU A 88 -1.89 5.87 -8.49
CA LEU A 88 -2.17 4.84 -9.48
C LEU A 88 -3.33 3.95 -9.03
N ASP A 89 -3.37 3.60 -7.76
CA ASP A 89 -4.45 2.78 -7.21
C ASP A 89 -5.77 3.54 -7.26
N ASP A 90 -5.79 4.82 -6.92
CA ASP A 90 -6.97 5.66 -7.01
C ASP A 90 -7.45 5.80 -8.45
N HIS A 91 -6.53 5.94 -9.39
CA HIS A 91 -6.85 6.04 -10.80
C HIS A 91 -7.46 4.75 -11.34
N ASP A 92 -6.92 3.61 -10.93
CA ASP A 92 -7.45 2.30 -11.27
C ASP A 92 -8.87 2.12 -10.73
N LEU A 93 -9.15 2.63 -9.54
CA LEU A 93 -10.48 2.59 -8.95
C LEU A 93 -11.47 3.47 -9.70
N ASP A 94 -11.02 4.56 -10.28
CA ASP A 94 -11.87 5.47 -11.05
C ASP A 94 -12.20 4.92 -12.42
N ALA A 95 -11.35 4.07 -12.99
CA ALA A 95 -11.50 3.57 -14.35
C ALA A 95 -11.77 2.06 -14.48
N PRO A 96 -12.07 1.32 -13.43
CA PRO A 96 -12.15 -0.15 -13.52
C PRO A 96 -13.27 -0.66 -14.41
N ALA A 97 -14.36 0.07 -14.49
CA ALA A 97 -15.51 -0.37 -15.26
C ALA A 97 -15.21 -0.42 -16.77
N SER A 98 -14.46 0.55 -17.26
CA SER A 98 -14.03 0.61 -18.64
C SER A 98 -13.10 -0.54 -18.99
N TRP A 99 -12.18 -0.82 -18.12
CA TRP A 99 -11.18 -1.84 -18.20
C TRP A 99 -11.79 -3.24 -18.19
N LEU A 100 -12.71 -3.47 -17.27
CA LEU A 100 -13.38 -4.76 -17.14
C LEU A 100 -14.27 -5.08 -18.33
N ARG A 101 -14.86 -4.08 -18.96
CA ARG A 101 -15.71 -4.27 -20.11
C ARG A 101 -14.95 -4.56 -21.38
N SER A 102 -13.74 -4.09 -21.49
CA SER A 102 -12.92 -4.34 -22.67
C SER A 102 -12.25 -5.71 -22.62
N GLY A 103 -12.21 -6.30 -21.47
CA GLY A 103 -11.71 -7.65 -21.30
C GLY A 103 -12.84 -8.67 -21.50
#